data_468f5c2b46529a25d7c2d3e3c34e837c
#
_entry.id   468f5c2b46529a25d7c2d3e3c34e837c
#
_cell.length_a   1.000
_cell.length_b   1.000
_cell.length_c   1.000
_cell.angle_alpha   90.00
_cell.angle_beta   90.00
_cell.angle_gamma   90.00
#
_symmetry.space_group_name_H-M   'P 1'
#
loop_
_entity.id
_entity.type
_entity.pdbx_description
1 polymer ?
#
loop_
_entity_poly.entity_id
_entity_poly.type
_entity_poly.pdbx_seq_one_letter_code
_entity_poly.pdbx_strand_id
1 'polypeptide(L)'
;MEKLIAAIVLVFSMFTAQAQLSKVNEFVNSLPKNQEGIKIFRFNASNINDVANLKKENLLIDVKQFLPDSLLKDIQDITICQLGSKQVKESKSLEGAIKKADLKTIYAMENEGMSIQVLASNFENNSAQDLLVDIKSEDYSRVTVMLKGNLPLDLSTR
;
A
#
# COMPACT_ATOMS: atom_id res chain seq x y z
N MET A 1 -8.59 -37.12 -9.27
CA MET A 1 -7.83 -36.64 -8.10
C MET A 1 -6.89 -35.48 -8.41
N GLU A 2 -6.13 -35.50 -9.48
CA GLU A 2 -5.19 -34.41 -9.81
C GLU A 2 -5.87 -33.06 -10.01
N LYS A 3 -7.04 -33.00 -10.63
CA LYS A 3 -7.81 -31.77 -10.84
C LYS A 3 -8.36 -31.17 -9.53
N LEU A 4 -8.66 -32.02 -8.55
CA LEU A 4 -9.14 -31.58 -7.24
C LEU A 4 -8.02 -30.96 -6.41
N ILE A 5 -6.83 -31.55 -6.46
CA ILE A 5 -5.63 -31.05 -5.77
C ILE A 5 -5.20 -29.70 -6.34
N ALA A 6 -5.21 -29.54 -7.66
CA ALA A 6 -4.90 -28.29 -8.33
C ALA A 6 -5.89 -27.17 -7.93
N ALA A 7 -7.20 -27.47 -7.83
CA ALA A 7 -8.21 -26.53 -7.40
C ALA A 7 -8.03 -26.10 -5.92
N ILE A 8 -7.68 -27.04 -5.04
CA ILE A 8 -7.40 -26.77 -3.63
C ILE A 8 -6.17 -25.88 -3.47
N VAL A 9 -5.09 -26.15 -4.22
CA VAL A 9 -3.87 -25.34 -4.20
C VAL A 9 -4.15 -23.92 -4.69
N LEU A 10 -4.98 -23.74 -5.74
CA LEU A 10 -5.38 -22.43 -6.25
C LEU A 10 -6.18 -21.63 -5.21
N VAL A 11 -7.12 -22.29 -4.53
CA VAL A 11 -7.91 -21.65 -3.45
C VAL A 11 -7.02 -21.24 -2.29
N PHE A 12 -6.08 -22.11 -1.87
CA PHE A 12 -5.13 -21.77 -0.80
C PHE A 12 -4.18 -20.61 -1.19
N SER A 13 -3.73 -20.54 -2.43
CA SER A 13 -2.86 -19.44 -2.89
C SER A 13 -3.62 -18.11 -2.95
N MET A 14 -4.91 -18.10 -3.28
CA MET A 14 -5.74 -16.89 -3.22
C MET A 14 -5.95 -16.41 -1.76
N PHE A 15 -6.16 -17.33 -0.82
CA PHE A 15 -6.30 -16.98 0.60
C PHE A 15 -5.02 -16.43 1.20
N THR A 16 -3.86 -16.97 0.84
CA THR A 16 -2.56 -16.50 1.36
C THR A 16 -2.22 -15.10 0.87
N ALA A 17 -2.54 -14.76 -0.39
CA ALA A 17 -2.27 -13.43 -0.94
C ALA A 17 -3.11 -12.33 -0.27
N GLN A 18 -4.40 -12.57 0.01
CA GLN A 18 -5.26 -11.65 0.76
C GLN A 18 -4.82 -11.51 2.22
N ALA A 19 -4.36 -12.61 2.84
CA ALA A 19 -3.86 -12.59 4.21
C ALA A 19 -2.55 -11.79 4.36
N GLN A 20 -1.75 -11.66 3.30
CA GLN A 20 -0.47 -10.96 3.32
C GLN A 20 -0.64 -9.45 3.49
N LEU A 21 -1.46 -8.81 2.69
CA LEU A 21 -1.71 -7.36 2.82
C LEU A 21 -2.50 -7.05 4.10
N SER A 22 -3.37 -7.96 4.56
CA SER A 22 -4.13 -7.79 5.79
C SER A 22 -3.23 -7.67 7.02
N LYS A 23 -2.09 -8.35 7.07
CA LYS A 23 -1.12 -8.25 8.16
C LYS A 23 -0.49 -6.86 8.26
N VAL A 24 -0.18 -6.24 7.13
CA VAL A 24 0.29 -4.84 7.09
C VAL A 24 -0.82 -3.91 7.58
N ASN A 25 -2.04 -4.15 7.16
CA ASN A 25 -3.20 -3.36 7.59
C ASN A 25 -3.50 -3.53 9.09
N GLU A 26 -3.38 -4.73 9.63
CA GLU A 26 -3.49 -4.99 11.07
C GLU A 26 -2.43 -4.22 11.87
N PHE A 27 -1.20 -4.19 11.39
CA PHE A 27 -0.14 -3.40 12.02
C PHE A 27 -0.51 -1.91 12.03
N VAL A 28 -0.94 -1.35 10.90
CA VAL A 28 -1.37 0.06 10.80
C VAL A 28 -2.56 0.33 11.73
N ASN A 29 -3.50 -0.61 11.87
CA ASN A 29 -4.63 -0.50 12.79
C ASN A 29 -4.20 -0.51 14.27
N SER A 30 -3.07 -1.13 14.59
CA SER A 30 -2.53 -1.19 15.95
C SER A 30 -1.83 0.10 16.38
N LEU A 31 -1.51 0.98 15.44
CA LEU A 31 -0.83 2.25 15.74
C LEU A 31 -1.74 3.22 16.50
N PRO A 32 -1.20 4.01 17.46
CA PRO A 32 -1.97 5.02 18.16
C PRO A 32 -2.50 6.09 17.20
N LYS A 33 -3.81 6.32 17.20
CA LYS A 33 -4.47 7.23 16.24
C LYS A 33 -4.23 8.71 16.53
N ASN A 34 -3.92 9.06 17.79
CA ASN A 34 -3.81 10.45 18.25
C ASN A 34 -2.40 10.81 18.72
N GLN A 35 -1.39 10.05 18.29
CA GLN A 35 0.00 10.34 18.63
C GLN A 35 0.59 11.32 17.64
N GLU A 36 1.31 12.32 18.14
CA GLU A 36 2.09 13.23 17.31
C GLU A 36 3.05 12.45 16.40
N GLY A 37 3.08 12.81 15.13
CA GLY A 37 3.92 12.14 14.13
C GLY A 37 3.31 10.91 13.49
N ILE A 38 2.10 10.49 13.89
CA ILE A 38 1.37 9.39 13.25
C ILE A 38 0.06 9.92 12.67
N LYS A 39 -0.08 9.81 11.36
CA LYS A 39 -1.32 10.19 10.65
C LYS A 39 -1.81 9.00 9.84
N ILE A 40 -3.07 8.63 10.03
CA ILE A 40 -3.71 7.54 9.32
C ILE A 40 -5.01 8.04 8.70
N PHE A 41 -5.14 7.87 7.39
CA PHE A 41 -6.34 8.24 6.64
C PHE A 41 -6.90 7.00 5.96
N ARG A 42 -8.23 6.87 5.98
CA ARG A 42 -8.95 5.75 5.36
C ARG A 42 -10.08 6.26 4.49
N PHE A 43 -10.14 5.75 3.27
CA PHE A 43 -11.19 6.06 2.31
C PHE A 43 -11.74 4.76 1.74
N ASN A 44 -13.01 4.75 1.46
CA ASN A 44 -13.69 3.67 0.75
C ASN A 44 -14.36 4.22 -0.52
N ALA A 45 -15.03 3.37 -1.28
CA ALA A 45 -15.66 3.77 -2.54
C ALA A 45 -16.69 4.91 -2.39
N SER A 46 -17.30 5.08 -1.20
CA SER A 46 -18.31 6.14 -0.97
C SER A 46 -17.69 7.52 -0.76
N ASN A 47 -16.45 7.60 -0.26
CA ASN A 47 -15.78 8.87 0.06
C ASN A 47 -14.40 9.02 -0.62
N ILE A 48 -14.13 8.24 -1.66
CA ILE A 48 -12.83 8.22 -2.33
C ILE A 48 -12.43 9.58 -2.91
N ASN A 49 -13.41 10.40 -3.29
CA ASN A 49 -13.16 11.73 -3.81
C ASN A 49 -12.57 12.70 -2.77
N ASP A 50 -12.74 12.37 -1.48
CA ASP A 50 -12.18 13.17 -0.38
C ASP A 50 -10.65 13.07 -0.29
N VAL A 51 -10.03 12.12 -0.98
CA VAL A 51 -8.57 12.05 -1.14
C VAL A 51 -7.98 13.37 -1.66
N ALA A 52 -8.72 14.10 -2.49
CA ALA A 52 -8.31 15.41 -2.99
C ALA A 52 -8.14 16.45 -1.86
N ASN A 53 -8.83 16.29 -0.74
CA ASN A 53 -8.75 17.18 0.41
C ASN A 53 -7.49 16.97 1.25
N LEU A 54 -6.74 15.88 1.04
CA LEU A 54 -5.50 15.58 1.76
C LEU A 54 -4.39 16.63 1.53
N LYS A 55 -4.49 17.47 0.50
CA LYS A 55 -3.56 18.59 0.29
C LYS A 55 -3.47 19.53 1.49
N LYS A 56 -4.51 19.60 2.30
CA LYS A 56 -4.58 20.44 3.50
C LYS A 56 -3.87 19.84 4.71
N GLU A 57 -3.48 18.58 4.64
CA GLU A 57 -2.98 17.81 5.79
C GLU A 57 -1.46 17.75 5.91
N ASN A 58 -0.72 18.52 5.12
CA ASN A 58 0.75 18.56 5.15
C ASN A 58 1.39 17.18 5.08
N LEU A 59 0.93 16.34 4.15
CA LEU A 59 1.57 15.06 3.89
C LEU A 59 2.93 15.29 3.21
N LEU A 60 3.87 14.40 3.49
CA LEU A 60 5.22 14.42 2.90
C LEU A 60 5.21 14.33 1.37
N ILE A 61 4.12 13.79 0.82
CA ILE A 61 3.94 13.65 -0.63
C ILE A 61 2.52 14.08 -1.01
N ASP A 62 2.39 14.57 -2.23
CA ASP A 62 1.06 14.76 -2.82
C ASP A 62 0.56 13.41 -3.34
N VAL A 63 -0.29 12.76 -2.53
CA VAL A 63 -0.86 11.45 -2.86
C VAL A 63 -1.60 11.46 -4.20
N LYS A 64 -2.15 12.60 -4.60
CA LYS A 64 -2.85 12.75 -5.88
C LYS A 64 -1.94 12.57 -7.09
N GLN A 65 -0.64 12.83 -6.97
CA GLN A 65 0.32 12.58 -8.04
C GLN A 65 0.48 11.07 -8.34
N PHE A 66 0.26 10.23 -7.34
CA PHE A 66 0.35 8.78 -7.47
C PHE A 66 -0.99 8.11 -7.78
N LEU A 67 -2.09 8.84 -7.57
CA LEU A 67 -3.46 8.34 -7.75
C LEU A 67 -4.20 9.20 -8.79
N PRO A 68 -4.00 8.95 -10.08
CA PRO A 68 -4.75 9.66 -11.11
C PRO A 68 -6.25 9.33 -11.01
N ASP A 69 -7.09 10.27 -11.39
CA ASP A 69 -8.54 10.13 -11.32
C ASP A 69 -9.05 8.90 -12.07
N SER A 70 -8.35 8.50 -13.14
CA SER A 70 -8.67 7.27 -13.89
C SER A 70 -8.53 5.99 -13.06
N LEU A 71 -7.64 5.97 -12.06
CA LEU A 71 -7.43 4.84 -11.18
C LEU A 71 -8.44 4.81 -10.03
N LEU A 72 -8.89 5.98 -9.56
CA LEU A 72 -9.78 6.08 -8.40
C LEU A 72 -11.08 5.31 -8.57
N LYS A 73 -11.61 5.20 -9.77
CA LYS A 73 -12.85 4.45 -10.06
C LYS A 73 -12.74 2.95 -9.79
N ASP A 74 -11.52 2.39 -9.87
CA ASP A 74 -11.25 0.96 -9.69
C ASP A 74 -10.80 0.62 -8.27
N ILE A 75 -10.68 1.63 -7.40
CA ILE A 75 -10.25 1.47 -6.01
C ILE A 75 -11.48 1.30 -5.11
N GLN A 76 -11.43 0.28 -4.25
CA GLN A 76 -12.44 0.03 -3.22
C GLN A 76 -12.09 0.67 -1.89
N ASP A 77 -10.81 0.54 -1.48
CA ASP A 77 -10.31 1.08 -0.21
C ASP A 77 -8.92 1.69 -0.39
N ILE A 78 -8.68 2.79 0.29
CA ILE A 78 -7.36 3.41 0.42
C ILE A 78 -7.06 3.58 1.91
N THR A 79 -5.88 3.13 2.32
CA THR A 79 -5.33 3.43 3.65
C THR A 79 -4.00 4.13 3.48
N ILE A 80 -3.85 5.31 4.08
CA ILE A 80 -2.62 6.08 4.04
C ILE A 80 -2.09 6.19 5.47
N CYS A 81 -0.86 5.74 5.67
CA CYS A 81 -0.16 5.83 6.95
C CYS A 81 1.06 6.71 6.77
N GLN A 82 1.13 7.81 7.50
CA GLN A 82 2.29 8.67 7.56
C GLN A 82 2.94 8.59 8.93
N LEU A 83 4.24 8.31 8.95
CA LEU A 83 5.09 8.30 10.14
C LEU A 83 6.12 9.42 10.02
N GLY A 84 6.22 10.24 11.06
CA GLY A 84 7.23 11.29 11.13
C GLY A 84 8.62 10.75 11.44
N SER A 85 9.63 11.60 11.35
CA SER A 85 11.04 11.24 11.55
C SER A 85 11.35 10.71 12.96
N LYS A 86 10.55 11.06 13.94
CA LYS A 86 10.69 10.58 15.33
C LYS A 86 10.14 9.17 15.55
N GLN A 87 9.30 8.66 14.65
CA GLN A 87 8.68 7.33 14.72
C GLN A 87 9.57 6.25 14.11
N VAL A 88 10.84 6.21 14.49
CA VAL A 88 11.82 5.25 13.95
C VAL A 88 11.44 3.81 14.28
N LYS A 89 10.96 3.55 15.49
CA LYS A 89 10.52 2.22 15.91
C LYS A 89 9.34 1.73 15.09
N GLU A 90 8.33 2.56 14.93
CA GLU A 90 7.12 2.25 14.15
C GLU A 90 7.46 2.05 12.68
N SER A 91 8.34 2.89 12.12
CA SER A 91 8.82 2.76 10.74
C SER A 91 9.53 1.42 10.50
N LYS A 92 10.42 1.01 11.40
CA LYS A 92 11.12 -0.27 11.31
C LYS A 92 10.16 -1.47 11.46
N SER A 93 9.19 -1.36 12.37
CA SER A 93 8.18 -2.40 12.55
C SER A 93 7.27 -2.54 11.34
N LEU A 94 6.88 -1.43 10.71
CA LEU A 94 6.12 -1.42 9.47
C LEU A 94 6.91 -2.07 8.33
N GLU A 95 8.19 -1.73 8.19
CA GLU A 95 9.10 -2.35 7.21
C GLU A 95 9.16 -3.86 7.39
N GLY A 96 9.26 -4.33 8.64
CA GLY A 96 9.23 -5.74 8.96
C GLY A 96 7.90 -6.41 8.59
N ALA A 97 6.78 -5.75 8.82
CA ALA A 97 5.46 -6.25 8.43
C ALA A 97 5.32 -6.35 6.90
N ILE A 98 5.83 -5.36 6.17
CA ILE A 98 5.83 -5.37 4.70
C ILE A 98 6.69 -6.52 4.16
N LYS A 99 7.88 -6.74 4.71
CA LYS A 99 8.75 -7.85 4.31
C LYS A 99 8.11 -9.21 4.58
N LYS A 100 7.45 -9.38 5.72
CA LYS A 100 6.74 -10.63 6.07
C LYS A 100 5.51 -10.88 5.20
N ALA A 101 4.95 -9.85 4.61
CA ALA A 101 3.81 -9.98 3.72
C ALA A 101 4.15 -10.66 2.39
N ASP A 102 5.44 -10.77 2.04
CA ASP A 102 5.93 -11.45 0.83
C ASP A 102 5.25 -10.97 -0.45
N LEU A 103 5.08 -9.65 -0.56
CA LEU A 103 4.50 -8.99 -1.73
C LEU A 103 5.53 -8.93 -2.87
N LYS A 104 5.05 -8.97 -4.11
CA LYS A 104 5.91 -8.83 -5.28
C LYS A 104 6.25 -7.37 -5.51
N THR A 105 7.54 -7.04 -5.53
CA THR A 105 8.01 -5.71 -5.94
C THR A 105 7.86 -5.54 -7.45
N ILE A 106 7.05 -4.58 -7.87
CA ILE A 106 6.84 -4.25 -9.29
C ILE A 106 7.59 -3.00 -9.73
N TYR A 107 7.98 -2.16 -8.79
CA TYR A 107 8.79 -0.98 -9.04
C TYR A 107 9.58 -0.58 -7.79
N ALA A 108 10.82 -0.16 -7.98
CA ALA A 108 11.65 0.39 -6.92
C ALA A 108 12.54 1.50 -7.49
N MET A 109 12.66 2.60 -6.78
CA MET A 109 13.51 3.72 -7.13
C MET A 109 14.13 4.34 -5.88
N GLU A 110 15.39 4.72 -5.98
CA GLU A 110 16.06 5.54 -4.98
C GLU A 110 16.55 6.83 -5.65
N ASN A 111 16.20 7.96 -5.11
CA ASN A 111 16.62 9.27 -5.60
C ASN A 111 16.64 10.29 -4.48
N GLU A 112 17.74 11.05 -4.37
CA GLU A 112 17.88 12.20 -3.46
C GLU A 112 17.47 11.90 -2.01
N GLY A 113 17.90 10.74 -1.49
CA GLY A 113 17.59 10.36 -0.09
C GLY A 113 16.16 9.85 0.12
N MET A 114 15.44 9.58 -0.95
CA MET A 114 14.09 9.03 -0.91
C MET A 114 14.07 7.69 -1.60
N SER A 115 13.47 6.69 -0.95
CA SER A 115 13.25 5.35 -1.50
C SER A 115 11.76 5.16 -1.75
N ILE A 116 11.41 4.75 -2.96
CA ILE A 116 10.03 4.45 -3.36
C ILE A 116 9.96 3.01 -3.80
N GLN A 117 9.02 2.26 -3.23
CA GLN A 117 8.73 0.88 -3.64
C GLN A 117 7.24 0.73 -3.91
N VAL A 118 6.91 0.05 -5.00
CA VAL A 118 5.54 -0.37 -5.31
C VAL A 118 5.51 -1.90 -5.28
N LEU A 119 4.68 -2.44 -4.41
CA LEU A 119 4.54 -3.87 -4.17
C LEU A 119 3.10 -4.28 -4.46
N ALA A 120 2.92 -5.48 -4.97
CA ALA A 120 1.60 -5.98 -5.34
C ALA A 120 1.37 -7.39 -4.83
N SER A 121 0.13 -7.67 -4.47
CA SER A 121 -0.40 -9.02 -4.34
C SER A 121 -1.13 -9.40 -5.63
N ASN A 122 -1.05 -10.66 -6.04
CA ASN A 122 -1.77 -11.20 -7.20
C ASN A 122 -1.65 -10.35 -8.47
N PHE A 123 -0.41 -10.01 -8.84
CA PHE A 123 -0.15 -9.29 -10.08
C PHE A 123 -0.17 -10.25 -11.26
N GLU A 124 -1.22 -10.16 -12.09
CA GLU A 124 -1.39 -10.93 -13.32
C GLU A 124 -1.98 -10.04 -14.42
N ASN A 125 -1.57 -10.28 -15.66
CA ASN A 125 -2.11 -9.59 -16.85
C ASN A 125 -2.12 -8.06 -16.74
N ASN A 126 -1.06 -7.46 -16.21
CA ASN A 126 -0.95 -6.02 -15.97
C ASN A 126 -2.03 -5.45 -15.02
N SER A 127 -2.58 -6.29 -14.16
CA SER A 127 -3.47 -5.82 -13.10
C SER A 127 -3.08 -6.39 -11.74
N ALA A 128 -3.35 -5.65 -10.69
CA ALA A 128 -3.15 -6.07 -9.31
C ALA A 128 -4.45 -5.91 -8.52
N GLN A 129 -4.72 -6.84 -7.61
CA GLN A 129 -5.86 -6.72 -6.70
C GLN A 129 -5.56 -5.76 -5.56
N ASP A 130 -4.33 -5.78 -5.07
CA ASP A 130 -3.88 -4.91 -4.00
C ASP A 130 -2.51 -4.35 -4.34
N LEU A 131 -2.32 -3.08 -4.01
CA LEU A 131 -1.05 -2.38 -4.15
C LEU A 131 -0.64 -1.77 -2.82
N LEU A 132 0.65 -1.81 -2.56
CA LEU A 132 1.28 -1.07 -1.48
C LEU A 132 2.36 -0.17 -2.07
N VAL A 133 2.25 1.13 -1.84
CA VAL A 133 3.29 2.10 -2.17
C VAL A 133 3.96 2.52 -0.88
N ASP A 134 5.25 2.27 -0.77
CA ASP A 134 6.04 2.61 0.40
C ASP A 134 7.10 3.65 0.03
N ILE A 135 7.04 4.81 0.68
CA ILE A 135 7.97 5.92 0.46
C ILE A 135 8.67 6.21 1.77
N LYS A 136 9.98 6.06 1.77
CA LYS A 136 10.83 6.25 2.94
C LYS A 136 11.87 7.33 2.64
N SER A 137 12.06 8.24 3.58
CA SER A 137 13.08 9.28 3.54
C SER A 137 14.29 8.93 4.41
N GLU A 138 15.43 9.54 4.17
CA GLU A 138 16.65 9.34 4.97
C GLU A 138 16.47 9.69 6.45
N ASP A 139 15.60 10.63 6.77
CA ASP A 139 15.28 11.02 8.13
C ASP A 139 14.32 10.06 8.86
N TYR A 140 14.06 8.86 8.27
CA TYR A 140 13.13 7.84 8.73
C TYR A 140 11.65 8.20 8.61
N SER A 141 11.29 9.38 8.13
CA SER A 141 9.89 9.64 7.80
C SER A 141 9.41 8.72 6.67
N ARG A 142 8.16 8.33 6.74
CA ARG A 142 7.60 7.31 5.84
C ARG A 142 6.14 7.59 5.52
N VAL A 143 5.76 7.37 4.28
CA VAL A 143 4.37 7.32 3.84
C VAL A 143 4.11 5.98 3.19
N THR A 144 3.13 5.25 3.68
CA THR A 144 2.71 3.97 3.11
C THR A 144 1.25 4.09 2.67
N VAL A 145 1.01 3.78 1.42
CA VAL A 145 -0.33 3.82 0.82
C VAL A 145 -0.74 2.39 0.45
N MET A 146 -1.83 1.92 1.00
CA MET A 146 -2.41 0.62 0.66
C MET A 146 -3.68 0.83 -0.15
N LEU A 147 -3.72 0.24 -1.33
CA LEU A 147 -4.84 0.31 -2.27
C LEU A 147 -5.43 -1.08 -2.44
N LYS A 148 -6.73 -1.18 -2.30
CA LYS A 148 -7.48 -2.41 -2.57
C LYS A 148 -8.46 -2.18 -3.71
N GLY A 149 -8.45 -3.08 -4.69
CA GLY A 149 -9.34 -3.00 -5.84
C GLY A 149 -8.83 -3.87 -6.99
N ASN A 150 -9.39 -3.71 -8.17
CA ASN A 150 -8.88 -4.30 -9.40
C ASN A 150 -8.15 -3.21 -10.19
N LEU A 151 -6.83 -3.12 -9.97
CA LEU A 151 -6.02 -1.99 -10.39
C LEU A 151 -5.28 -2.32 -11.69
N PRO A 152 -5.67 -1.73 -12.83
CA PRO A 152 -4.92 -1.87 -14.07
C PRO A 152 -3.61 -1.08 -13.96
N LEU A 153 -2.49 -1.77 -14.22
CA LEU A 153 -1.16 -1.17 -14.19
C LEU A 153 -0.57 -1.23 -15.58
N ASP A 154 -0.36 -0.07 -16.19
CA ASP A 154 0.37 0.01 -17.44
C ASP A 154 1.86 0.19 -17.16
N LEU A 155 2.59 -0.91 -17.23
CA LEU A 155 4.05 -0.92 -17.07
C LEU A 155 4.79 -0.76 -18.42
N SER A 156 4.06 -0.58 -19.52
CA SER A 156 4.64 -0.55 -20.88
C SER A 156 5.23 0.81 -21.26
N THR A 157 4.95 1.87 -20.53
CA THR A 157 5.39 3.25 -20.81
C THR A 157 6.70 3.67 -20.12
N ARG A 158 7.48 2.71 -19.70
CA ARG A 158 8.76 2.98 -19.01
C ARG A 158 9.96 2.57 -19.78
#